data_7e1d37f2d7988f25ce128a3f1e612e19
#
_entry.id   7e1d37f2d7988f25ce128a3f1e612e19
#
_cell.length_a   1.000
_cell.length_b   1.000
_cell.length_c   1.000
_cell.angle_alpha   90.00
_cell.angle_beta   90.00
_cell.angle_gamma   90.00
#
_symmetry.space_group_name_H-M   'P 1'
#
loop_
_entity.id
_entity.type
_entity.pdbx_description
1 polymer ?
#
loop_
_entity_poly.entity_id
_entity_poly.type
_entity_poly.pdbx_seq_one_letter_code
_entity_poly.pdbx_strand_id
1 'polypeptide(L)'
;MDSAVTIPAFRPTLRQLIRCTQAFERFSSAHVKTMGLTESQFDVVATLGNTQGMTCKELGERTLITKGTLTGVLDRMAARDLVSRRADADDARRTHIALTRKGTLLFDDAFPAHMRHLQRAFERMPAAELITMHTHLNELRLAFEETAR
;
A
#
# COMPACT_ATOMS: atom_id res chain seq x y z
N MET A 1 -2.52 48.00 12.78
CA MET A 1 -1.31 47.27 12.37
C MET A 1 -1.76 45.88 11.98
N ASP A 2 -1.99 45.69 10.68
CA ASP A 2 -2.42 44.41 10.12
C ASP A 2 -1.22 43.45 10.14
N SER A 3 -1.21 42.50 11.06
CA SER A 3 -0.25 41.41 11.04
C SER A 3 -0.66 40.52 9.89
N ALA A 4 -0.10 40.76 8.69
CA ALA A 4 -0.21 39.86 7.55
C ALA A 4 0.26 38.48 8.01
N VAL A 5 -0.65 37.54 8.19
CA VAL A 5 -0.35 36.15 8.50
C VAL A 5 0.46 35.61 7.33
N THR A 6 1.79 35.54 7.52
CA THR A 6 2.69 34.97 6.50
C THR A 6 2.31 33.51 6.31
N ILE A 7 1.70 33.22 5.15
CA ILE A 7 1.34 31.83 4.79
C ILE A 7 2.65 31.08 4.54
N PRO A 8 2.96 30.01 5.30
CA PRO A 8 4.19 29.26 5.10
C PRO A 8 4.27 28.71 3.66
N ALA A 9 5.46 28.79 3.05
CA ALA A 9 5.69 28.39 1.65
C ALA A 9 5.33 26.91 1.34
N PHE A 10 5.37 26.05 2.35
CA PHE A 10 5.02 24.64 2.19
C PHE A 10 3.51 24.35 2.06
N ARG A 11 2.63 25.28 2.48
CA ARG A 11 1.17 25.04 2.50
C ARG A 11 0.57 24.61 1.17
N PRO A 12 0.91 25.21 0.01
CA PRO A 12 0.41 24.75 -1.28
C PRO A 12 0.82 23.30 -1.57
N THR A 13 2.07 22.94 -1.28
CA THR A 13 2.60 21.58 -1.46
C THR A 13 1.88 20.59 -0.54
N LEU A 14 1.71 20.91 0.74
CA LEU A 14 0.94 20.09 1.67
C LEU A 14 -0.49 19.83 1.18
N ARG A 15 -1.15 20.90 0.69
CA ARG A 15 -2.51 20.78 0.16
C ARG A 15 -2.57 19.85 -1.06
N GLN A 16 -1.60 19.94 -1.96
CA GLN A 16 -1.54 19.07 -3.14
C GLN A 16 -1.19 17.64 -2.77
N LEU A 17 -0.32 17.41 -1.82
CA LEU A 17 -0.02 16.07 -1.31
C LEU A 17 -1.29 15.38 -0.79
N ILE A 18 -2.06 16.06 0.07
CA ILE A 18 -3.34 15.52 0.60
C ILE A 18 -4.33 15.23 -0.52
N ARG A 19 -4.50 16.16 -1.46
CA ARG A 19 -5.45 16.00 -2.59
C ARG A 19 -5.02 14.89 -3.54
N CYS A 20 -3.72 14.75 -3.78
CA CYS A 20 -3.17 13.68 -4.61
C CYS A 20 -3.42 12.31 -3.97
N THR A 21 -3.14 12.18 -2.67
CA THR A 21 -3.43 10.94 -1.91
C THR A 21 -4.90 10.56 -2.00
N GLN A 22 -5.81 11.51 -1.73
CA GLN A 22 -7.25 11.27 -1.83
C GLN A 22 -7.71 10.89 -3.24
N ALA A 23 -7.14 11.51 -4.28
CA ALA A 23 -7.46 11.19 -5.66
C ALA A 23 -6.97 9.79 -6.04
N PHE A 24 -5.75 9.45 -5.65
CA PHE A 24 -5.18 8.11 -5.83
C PHE A 24 -6.03 7.05 -5.14
N GLU A 25 -6.36 7.24 -3.86
CA GLU A 25 -7.20 6.31 -3.08
C GLU A 25 -8.55 6.06 -3.78
N ARG A 26 -9.23 7.10 -4.21
CA ARG A 26 -10.51 6.93 -4.94
C ARG A 26 -10.35 6.16 -6.25
N PHE A 27 -9.29 6.47 -7.01
CA PHE A 27 -9.02 5.85 -8.30
C PHE A 27 -8.62 4.37 -8.15
N SER A 28 -7.75 4.07 -7.17
CA SER A 28 -7.31 2.72 -6.83
C SER A 28 -8.45 1.88 -6.27
N SER A 29 -9.13 2.37 -5.22
CA SER A 29 -10.22 1.66 -4.55
C SER A 29 -11.36 1.25 -5.47
N ALA A 30 -11.73 2.13 -6.39
CA ALA A 30 -12.80 1.84 -7.34
C ALA A 30 -12.48 0.59 -8.18
N HIS A 31 -11.24 0.44 -8.62
CA HIS A 31 -10.79 -0.72 -9.40
C HIS A 31 -10.62 -1.97 -8.53
N VAL A 32 -10.01 -1.84 -7.35
CA VAL A 32 -9.81 -2.96 -6.40
C VAL A 32 -11.16 -3.59 -6.01
N LYS A 33 -12.19 -2.79 -5.81
CA LYS A 33 -13.56 -3.27 -5.53
C LYS A 33 -14.13 -4.13 -6.65
N THR A 34 -13.81 -3.85 -7.91
CA THR A 34 -14.28 -4.69 -9.04
C THR A 34 -13.71 -6.11 -9.00
N MET A 35 -12.61 -6.31 -8.28
CA MET A 35 -11.96 -7.62 -8.08
C MET A 35 -12.46 -8.34 -6.82
N GLY A 36 -13.48 -7.80 -6.14
CA GLY A 36 -14.03 -8.38 -4.91
C GLY A 36 -13.10 -8.28 -3.70
N LEU A 37 -12.19 -7.30 -3.69
CA LEU A 37 -11.23 -7.03 -2.63
C LEU A 37 -11.46 -5.66 -2.00
N THR A 38 -11.07 -5.52 -0.73
CA THR A 38 -10.82 -4.22 -0.12
C THR A 38 -9.37 -3.79 -0.40
N GLU A 39 -9.07 -2.50 -0.27
CA GLU A 39 -7.70 -1.97 -0.39
C GLU A 39 -6.71 -2.75 0.48
N SER A 40 -7.04 -2.96 1.75
CA SER A 40 -6.17 -3.70 2.67
C SER A 40 -5.98 -5.16 2.26
N GLN A 41 -6.99 -5.82 1.70
CA GLN A 41 -6.86 -7.18 1.18
C GLN A 41 -5.97 -7.21 -0.07
N PHE A 42 -6.15 -6.24 -0.96
CA PHE A 42 -5.29 -6.11 -2.14
C PHE A 42 -3.83 -5.84 -1.76
N ASP A 43 -3.58 -4.96 -0.78
CA ASP A 43 -2.23 -4.67 -0.28
C ASP A 43 -1.54 -5.93 0.29
N VAL A 44 -2.26 -6.76 1.04
CA VAL A 44 -1.76 -8.06 1.51
C VAL A 44 -1.44 -8.99 0.34
N VAL A 45 -2.35 -9.13 -0.63
CA VAL A 45 -2.16 -9.99 -1.81
C VAL A 45 -0.94 -9.51 -2.62
N ALA A 46 -0.83 -8.21 -2.88
CA ALA A 46 0.27 -7.62 -3.62
C ALA A 46 1.62 -7.79 -2.90
N THR A 47 1.64 -7.65 -1.57
CA THR A 47 2.86 -7.79 -0.77
C THR A 47 3.34 -9.24 -0.66
N LEU A 48 2.42 -10.20 -0.59
CA LEU A 48 2.74 -11.64 -0.53
C LEU A 48 3.03 -12.25 -1.91
N GLY A 49 2.55 -11.64 -2.98
CA GLY A 49 2.72 -12.13 -4.33
C GLY A 49 4.19 -12.34 -4.70
N ASN A 50 4.49 -13.41 -5.43
CA ASN A 50 5.85 -13.80 -5.83
C ASN A 50 6.82 -14.01 -4.66
N THR A 51 6.31 -14.25 -3.44
CA THR A 51 7.11 -14.59 -2.26
C THR A 51 6.76 -15.98 -1.74
N GLN A 52 7.60 -16.54 -0.87
CA GLN A 52 7.27 -17.75 -0.11
C GLN A 52 6.43 -17.44 1.14
N GLY A 53 5.98 -16.21 1.28
CA GLY A 53 5.34 -15.69 2.47
C GLY A 53 6.34 -15.00 3.40
N MET A 54 5.84 -14.48 4.50
CA MET A 54 6.62 -13.76 5.50
C MET A 54 5.94 -13.80 6.87
N THR A 55 6.65 -13.40 7.91
CA THR A 55 6.05 -13.29 9.24
C THR A 55 4.98 -12.20 9.28
N CYS A 56 4.02 -12.33 10.19
CA CYS A 56 2.99 -11.31 10.39
C CYS A 56 3.58 -9.93 10.72
N LYS A 57 4.71 -9.91 11.43
CA LYS A 57 5.45 -8.68 11.73
C LYS A 57 5.97 -8.01 10.44
N GLU A 58 6.71 -8.78 9.61
CA GLU A 58 7.24 -8.28 8.32
C GLU A 58 6.12 -7.81 7.39
N LEU A 59 5.02 -8.55 7.34
CA LEU A 59 3.86 -8.16 6.54
C LEU A 59 3.28 -6.82 7.01
N GLY A 60 3.17 -6.62 8.34
CA GLY A 60 2.72 -5.34 8.92
C GLY A 60 3.66 -4.17 8.63
N GLU A 61 4.98 -4.43 8.54
CA GLU A 61 5.98 -3.41 8.20
C GLU A 61 5.98 -3.05 6.71
N ARG A 62 5.60 -3.98 5.83
CA ARG A 62 5.60 -3.80 4.37
C ARG A 62 4.28 -3.29 3.81
N THR A 63 3.18 -3.55 4.51
CA THR A 63 1.86 -3.03 4.14
C THR A 63 1.63 -1.67 4.80
N LEU A 64 0.70 -0.89 4.26
CA LEU A 64 0.25 0.37 4.88
C LEU A 64 -0.84 0.14 5.94
N ILE A 65 -1.02 -1.11 6.37
CA ILE A 65 -2.09 -1.53 7.29
C ILE A 65 -1.59 -1.45 8.73
N THR A 66 -2.35 -0.81 9.61
CA THR A 66 -2.02 -0.79 11.03
C THR A 66 -2.11 -2.20 11.63
N LYS A 67 -1.24 -2.50 12.61
CA LYS A 67 -1.18 -3.82 13.27
C LYS A 67 -2.55 -4.28 13.80
N GLY A 68 -3.34 -3.38 14.38
CA GLY A 68 -4.68 -3.70 14.87
C GLY A 68 -5.66 -4.10 13.77
N THR A 69 -5.53 -3.53 12.58
CA THR A 69 -6.38 -3.83 11.42
C THR A 69 -5.92 -5.08 10.69
N LEU A 70 -4.62 -5.35 10.63
CA LEU A 70 -4.03 -6.46 9.86
C LEU A 70 -4.59 -7.83 10.29
N THR A 71 -4.72 -8.09 11.58
CA THR A 71 -5.27 -9.35 12.10
C THR A 71 -6.66 -9.62 11.53
N GLY A 72 -7.58 -8.66 11.61
CA GLY A 72 -8.92 -8.81 11.07
C GLY A 72 -8.98 -8.92 9.54
N VAL A 73 -8.04 -8.30 8.82
CA VAL A 73 -7.89 -8.48 7.36
C VAL A 73 -7.50 -9.92 7.06
N LEU A 74 -6.47 -10.43 7.76
CA LEU A 74 -5.97 -11.80 7.57
C LEU A 74 -7.01 -12.85 7.95
N ASP A 75 -7.83 -12.62 8.99
CA ASP A 75 -8.93 -13.53 9.38
C ASP A 75 -9.95 -13.67 8.24
N ARG A 76 -10.37 -12.56 7.67
CA ARG A 76 -11.31 -12.56 6.53
C ARG A 76 -10.71 -13.20 5.28
N MET A 77 -9.42 -13.00 5.04
CA MET A 77 -8.72 -13.60 3.91
C MET A 77 -8.52 -15.10 4.09
N ALA A 78 -8.21 -15.57 5.29
CA ALA A 78 -8.12 -16.99 5.63
C ALA A 78 -9.48 -17.69 5.50
N ALA A 79 -10.58 -17.05 5.93
CA ALA A 79 -11.94 -17.56 5.75
C ALA A 79 -12.34 -17.71 4.26
N ARG A 80 -11.72 -16.94 3.37
CA ARG A 80 -11.88 -17.03 1.90
C ARG A 80 -10.88 -17.99 1.26
N ASP A 81 -10.03 -18.63 2.03
CA ASP A 81 -8.92 -19.49 1.55
C ASP A 81 -7.93 -18.76 0.64
N LEU A 82 -7.65 -17.50 0.93
CA LEU A 82 -6.69 -16.68 0.16
C LEU A 82 -5.30 -16.67 0.78
N VAL A 83 -5.20 -16.80 2.10
CA VAL A 83 -3.95 -16.89 2.85
C VAL A 83 -3.96 -18.08 3.78
N SER A 84 -2.78 -18.66 4.00
CA SER A 84 -2.51 -19.66 5.02
C SER A 84 -1.70 -19.05 6.16
N ARG A 85 -1.90 -19.58 7.37
CA ARG A 85 -1.14 -19.25 8.57
C ARG A 85 -0.46 -20.50 9.08
N ARG A 86 0.82 -20.43 9.31
CA ARG A 86 1.63 -21.53 9.89
C ARG A 86 2.51 -20.97 10.99
N ALA A 87 2.82 -21.82 11.98
CA ALA A 87 3.90 -21.49 12.90
C ALA A 87 5.19 -21.33 12.08
N ASP A 88 5.98 -20.30 12.41
CA ASP A 88 7.30 -20.10 11.78
C ASP A 88 8.21 -21.29 12.09
N ALA A 89 9.01 -21.72 11.11
CA ALA A 89 9.87 -22.90 11.23
C ALA A 89 10.97 -22.72 12.30
N ASP A 90 11.44 -21.49 12.50
CA ASP A 90 12.56 -21.16 13.41
C ASP A 90 12.05 -20.71 14.78
N ASP A 91 10.82 -20.17 14.87
CA ASP A 91 10.23 -19.71 16.13
C ASP A 91 8.70 -19.90 16.10
N ALA A 92 8.22 -20.95 16.81
CA ALA A 92 6.81 -21.30 16.91
C ALA A 92 5.92 -20.17 17.50
N ARG A 93 6.52 -19.13 18.10
CA ARG A 93 5.80 -17.93 18.58
C ARG A 93 5.46 -16.95 17.46
N ARG A 94 6.09 -17.12 16.29
CA ARG A 94 5.84 -16.30 15.11
C ARG A 94 4.85 -16.99 14.19
N THR A 95 3.99 -16.20 13.57
CA THR A 95 3.06 -16.70 12.56
C THR A 95 3.58 -16.29 11.18
N HIS A 96 3.81 -17.27 10.33
CA HIS A 96 4.17 -17.10 8.93
C HIS A 96 2.89 -17.07 8.08
N ILE A 97 2.77 -16.06 7.23
CA ILE A 97 1.64 -15.82 6.34
C ILE A 97 2.11 -16.03 4.91
N ALA A 98 1.36 -16.82 4.13
CA ALA A 98 1.61 -17.01 2.72
C ALA A 98 0.29 -17.04 1.94
N LEU A 99 0.35 -16.74 0.64
CA LEU A 99 -0.78 -16.98 -0.24
C LEU A 99 -1.02 -18.49 -0.34
N THR A 100 -2.29 -18.88 -0.37
CA THR A 100 -2.70 -20.23 -0.80
C THR A 100 -2.59 -20.33 -2.32
N ARG A 101 -2.84 -21.51 -2.89
CA ARG A 101 -2.98 -21.67 -4.35
C ARG A 101 -4.06 -20.72 -4.91
N LYS A 102 -5.20 -20.60 -4.22
CA LYS A 102 -6.29 -19.68 -4.59
C LYS A 102 -5.85 -18.22 -4.51
N GLY A 103 -5.11 -17.86 -3.45
CA GLY A 103 -4.55 -16.52 -3.29
C GLY A 103 -3.53 -16.20 -4.37
N THR A 104 -2.69 -17.14 -4.78
CA THR A 104 -1.72 -16.97 -5.86
C THR A 104 -2.43 -16.75 -7.20
N LEU A 105 -3.44 -17.54 -7.52
CA LEU A 105 -4.23 -17.34 -8.75
C LEU A 105 -4.91 -15.96 -8.76
N LEU A 106 -5.42 -15.52 -7.60
CA LEU A 106 -5.98 -14.17 -7.47
C LEU A 106 -4.92 -13.09 -7.69
N PHE A 107 -3.71 -13.26 -7.15
CA PHE A 107 -2.60 -12.34 -7.36
C PHE A 107 -2.22 -12.26 -8.85
N ASP A 108 -2.08 -13.40 -9.52
CA ASP A 108 -1.68 -13.48 -10.93
C ASP A 108 -2.67 -12.77 -11.87
N ASP A 109 -3.94 -12.73 -11.49
CA ASP A 109 -4.99 -12.02 -12.24
C ASP A 109 -5.11 -10.56 -11.81
N ALA A 110 -5.25 -10.31 -10.51
CA ALA A 110 -5.58 -9.00 -9.96
C ALA A 110 -4.42 -7.99 -10.03
N PHE A 111 -3.19 -8.41 -9.73
CA PHE A 111 -2.06 -7.51 -9.65
C PHE A 111 -1.69 -6.89 -11.01
N PRO A 112 -1.51 -7.65 -12.09
CA PRO A 112 -1.25 -7.08 -13.40
C PRO A 112 -2.41 -6.21 -13.92
N ALA A 113 -3.64 -6.60 -13.65
CA ALA A 113 -4.82 -5.83 -14.04
C ALA A 113 -4.85 -4.46 -13.34
N HIS A 114 -4.53 -4.44 -12.04
CA HIS A 114 -4.46 -3.21 -11.27
C HIS A 114 -3.30 -2.31 -11.70
N MET A 115 -2.13 -2.90 -11.98
CA MET A 115 -0.98 -2.14 -12.51
C MET A 115 -1.31 -1.47 -13.85
N ARG A 116 -1.97 -2.16 -14.78
CA ARG A 116 -2.44 -1.55 -16.03
C ARG A 116 -3.48 -0.44 -15.79
N HIS A 117 -4.35 -0.61 -14.80
CA HIS A 117 -5.31 0.44 -14.43
C HIS A 117 -4.61 1.71 -13.92
N LEU A 118 -3.64 1.56 -13.02
CA LEU A 118 -2.86 2.69 -12.49
C LEU A 118 -2.01 3.36 -13.56
N GLN A 119 -1.39 2.58 -14.43
CA GLN A 119 -0.54 3.04 -15.54
C GLN A 119 -1.23 4.13 -16.37
N ARG A 120 -2.52 4.02 -16.62
CA ARG A 120 -3.31 5.01 -17.38
C ARG A 120 -3.26 6.43 -16.80
N ALA A 121 -3.10 6.57 -15.49
CA ALA A 121 -2.94 7.86 -14.84
C ALA A 121 -1.49 8.36 -14.97
N PHE A 122 -0.51 7.49 -14.75
CA PHE A 122 0.91 7.85 -14.79
C PHE A 122 1.41 8.16 -16.21
N GLU A 123 0.89 7.50 -17.24
CA GLU A 123 1.22 7.77 -18.65
C GLU A 123 0.86 9.20 -19.12
N ARG A 124 0.06 9.93 -18.35
CA ARG A 124 -0.24 11.34 -18.65
C ARG A 124 0.90 12.28 -18.31
N MET A 125 1.96 11.76 -17.69
CA MET A 125 3.17 12.51 -17.34
C MET A 125 4.37 11.97 -18.11
N PRO A 126 5.29 12.84 -18.56
CA PRO A 126 6.56 12.40 -19.14
C PRO A 126 7.38 11.57 -18.15
N ALA A 127 8.07 10.54 -18.65
CA ALA A 127 8.87 9.64 -17.81
C ALA A 127 9.93 10.39 -16.97
N ALA A 128 10.55 11.43 -17.53
CA ALA A 128 11.53 12.25 -16.81
C ALA A 128 10.91 12.99 -15.62
N GLU A 129 9.67 13.47 -15.75
CA GLU A 129 8.95 14.12 -14.65
C GLU A 129 8.57 13.12 -13.56
N LEU A 130 8.20 11.89 -13.92
CA LEU A 130 7.93 10.83 -12.95
C LEU A 130 9.17 10.47 -12.12
N ILE A 131 10.36 10.42 -12.76
CA ILE A 131 11.64 10.19 -12.07
C ILE A 131 11.93 11.32 -11.08
N THR A 132 11.75 12.57 -11.51
CA THR A 132 11.94 13.75 -10.64
C THR A 132 10.96 13.74 -9.47
N MET A 133 9.70 13.46 -9.74
CA MET A 133 8.67 13.34 -8.70
C MET A 133 8.99 12.23 -7.70
N HIS A 134 9.45 11.07 -8.16
CA HIS A 134 9.89 9.98 -7.27
C HIS A 134 10.97 10.46 -6.29
N THR A 135 11.98 11.19 -6.80
CA THR A 135 13.05 11.73 -5.95
C THR A 135 12.50 12.68 -4.90
N HIS A 136 11.69 13.66 -5.29
CA HIS A 136 11.13 14.65 -4.35
C HIS A 136 10.18 14.02 -3.33
N LEU A 137 9.35 13.05 -3.73
CA LEU A 137 8.48 12.32 -2.79
C LEU A 137 9.29 11.50 -1.78
N ASN A 138 10.39 10.88 -2.22
CA ASN A 138 11.27 10.14 -1.32
C ASN A 138 11.97 11.07 -0.32
N GLU A 139 12.49 12.22 -0.75
CA GLU A 139 13.09 13.22 0.12
C GLU A 139 12.08 13.74 1.16
N LEU A 140 10.86 14.05 0.73
CA LEU A 140 9.80 14.52 1.61
C LEU A 140 9.39 13.45 2.64
N ARG A 141 9.30 12.19 2.22
CA ARG A 141 9.02 11.06 3.13
C ARG A 141 10.10 10.93 4.19
N LEU A 142 11.39 10.97 3.80
CA LEU A 142 12.52 10.90 4.74
C LEU A 142 12.49 12.06 5.74
N ALA A 143 12.21 13.29 5.28
CA ALA A 143 12.10 14.45 6.15
C ALA A 143 11.00 14.28 7.22
N PHE A 144 9.83 13.71 6.87
CA PHE A 144 8.79 13.39 7.84
C PHE A 144 9.24 12.33 8.84
N GLU A 145 9.89 11.25 8.39
CA GLU A 145 10.35 10.16 9.25
C GLU A 145 11.44 10.61 10.24
N GLU A 146 12.34 11.49 9.82
CA GLU A 146 13.38 12.07 10.68
C GLU A 146 12.82 13.01 11.72
N THR A 147 11.82 13.81 11.36
CA THR A 147 11.20 14.79 12.27
C THR A 147 10.28 14.13 13.31
N ALA A 148 9.79 12.92 13.02
CA ALA A 148 8.91 12.17 13.93
C ALA A 148 9.65 11.36 15.01
N ARG A 149 10.99 11.36 15.01
CA ARG A 149 11.84 10.71 16.04
C ARG A 149 12.16 11.63 17.17
#